data_8ce0a6206f5f704d6cc23a736ec225f9
#
_entry.id   8ce0a6206f5f704d6cc23a736ec225f9
#
_cell.length_a   1.000
_cell.length_b   1.000
_cell.length_c   1.000
_cell.angle_alpha   90.00
_cell.angle_beta   90.00
_cell.angle_gamma   90.00
#
_symmetry.space_group_name_H-M   'P 1'
#
loop_
_entity.id
_entity.type
_entity.pdbx_description
1 polymer ?
#
loop_
_entity_poly.entity_id
_entity_poly.type
_entity_poly.pdbx_seq_one_letter_code
_entity_poly.pdbx_strand_id
1 'polypeptide(L)'
;MIIVLDCGIKAVEEITYAKEKGIDFIICDHHVPDDILPPAVAILNAKRLDNTYPYTHLSGCGVGFKFMQAFAINNGIEFHHLIPLLDLVAVSIASDIVPIMGENRILAYHGLKQLNSNPSVGMKAIIDVCGLSEKEITVSDIVFKIGPRINASGRIQNGKEAVDLLTEKDFSAALEKAGQINQYNETRKDLDKSMTEEANNIVANLEGLSERRSIAVSYTHLTLPTIA
;
A
#
# COMPACT_ATOMS: atom_id res chain seq x y z
N MET A 1 1.32 -16.52 16.98
CA MET A 1 1.68 -16.41 15.55
C MET A 1 1.32 -15.02 15.04
N ILE A 2 2.20 -14.41 14.26
CA ILE A 2 1.99 -13.11 13.60
C ILE A 2 2.10 -13.31 12.09
N ILE A 3 1.14 -12.77 11.33
CA ILE A 3 1.19 -12.73 9.86
C ILE A 3 1.47 -11.29 9.47
N VAL A 4 2.57 -11.05 8.77
CA VAL A 4 2.92 -9.72 8.26
C VAL A 4 2.66 -9.65 6.77
N LEU A 5 2.10 -8.53 6.34
CA LEU A 5 1.75 -8.27 4.94
C LEU A 5 2.51 -7.02 4.48
N ASP A 6 3.09 -7.08 3.30
CA ASP A 6 3.80 -5.98 2.64
C ASP A 6 5.05 -5.49 3.36
N CYS A 7 5.57 -6.27 4.29
CA CYS A 7 6.80 -5.97 5.04
C CYS A 7 7.39 -7.24 5.67
N GLY A 8 8.55 -7.09 6.29
CA GLY A 8 9.14 -8.12 7.15
C GLY A 8 10.24 -8.94 6.50
N ILE A 9 10.44 -8.88 5.17
CA ILE A 9 11.48 -9.68 4.49
C ILE A 9 12.91 -9.33 4.93
N LYS A 10 13.10 -8.12 5.48
CA LYS A 10 14.40 -7.64 5.99
C LYS A 10 14.47 -7.57 7.52
N ALA A 11 13.40 -7.89 8.23
CA ALA A 11 13.29 -7.80 9.69
C ALA A 11 13.94 -9.01 10.39
N VAL A 12 15.23 -9.26 10.12
CA VAL A 12 15.94 -10.44 10.63
C VAL A 12 16.10 -10.41 12.14
N GLU A 13 16.49 -9.26 12.69
CA GLU A 13 16.73 -9.10 14.14
C GLU A 13 15.43 -9.19 14.93
N GLU A 14 14.38 -8.49 14.50
CA GLU A 14 13.08 -8.44 15.16
C GLU A 14 12.40 -9.83 15.18
N ILE A 15 12.48 -10.56 14.05
CA ILE A 15 11.88 -11.89 13.95
C ILE A 15 12.71 -12.93 14.71
N THR A 16 14.03 -12.77 14.75
CA THR A 16 14.89 -13.60 15.61
C THR A 16 14.53 -13.41 17.08
N TYR A 17 14.41 -12.16 17.53
CA TYR A 17 13.98 -11.84 18.89
C TYR A 17 12.59 -12.40 19.23
N ALA A 18 11.64 -12.27 18.29
CA ALA A 18 10.31 -12.82 18.47
C ALA A 18 10.32 -14.35 18.60
N LYS A 19 11.12 -15.02 17.77
CA LYS A 19 11.30 -16.48 17.82
C LYS A 19 11.85 -16.95 19.17
N GLU A 20 12.81 -16.23 19.76
CA GLU A 20 13.31 -16.49 21.12
C GLU A 20 12.21 -16.37 22.19
N LYS A 21 11.16 -15.57 21.92
CA LYS A 21 9.96 -15.43 22.76
C LYS A 21 8.86 -16.44 22.45
N GLY A 22 9.11 -17.39 21.55
CA GLY A 22 8.11 -18.39 21.12
C GLY A 22 7.01 -17.82 20.23
N ILE A 23 7.28 -16.70 19.54
CA ILE A 23 6.33 -16.06 18.62
C ILE A 23 6.71 -16.41 17.19
N ASP A 24 5.85 -17.12 16.49
CA ASP A 24 6.02 -17.51 15.10
C ASP A 24 5.57 -16.39 14.15
N PHE A 25 6.26 -16.30 13.00
CA PHE A 25 5.94 -15.36 11.91
C PHE A 25 5.66 -16.08 10.60
N ILE A 26 4.66 -15.58 9.85
CA ILE A 26 4.48 -15.83 8.42
C ILE A 26 4.65 -14.48 7.72
N ILE A 27 5.55 -14.42 6.74
CA ILE A 27 5.86 -13.20 5.98
C ILE A 27 5.24 -13.32 4.59
N CYS A 28 4.41 -12.34 4.22
CA CYS A 28 3.86 -12.16 2.87
C CYS A 28 4.35 -10.81 2.35
N ASP A 29 5.48 -10.80 1.63
CA ASP A 29 6.16 -9.58 1.22
C ASP A 29 6.58 -9.65 -0.26
N HIS A 30 6.77 -8.50 -0.89
CA HIS A 30 7.16 -8.39 -2.28
C HIS A 30 8.44 -7.56 -2.49
N HIS A 31 9.03 -7.04 -1.43
CA HIS A 31 10.31 -6.33 -1.50
C HIS A 31 11.45 -7.26 -1.83
N VAL A 32 12.54 -6.71 -2.36
CA VAL A 32 13.74 -7.50 -2.66
C VAL A 32 14.37 -7.96 -1.34
N PRO A 33 14.55 -9.28 -1.14
CA PRO A 33 15.19 -9.80 0.06
C PRO A 33 16.68 -9.46 0.08
N ASP A 34 17.25 -9.45 1.27
CA ASP A 34 18.69 -9.45 1.47
C ASP A 34 19.23 -10.91 1.44
N ASP A 35 20.57 -11.08 1.52
CA ASP A 35 21.20 -12.40 1.49
C ASP A 35 20.78 -13.29 2.66
N ILE A 36 20.45 -12.68 3.81
CA ILE A 36 20.00 -13.37 5.01
C ILE A 36 18.50 -13.15 5.16
N LEU A 37 17.75 -14.25 5.17
CA LEU A 37 16.31 -14.21 5.39
C LEU A 37 15.95 -14.28 6.89
N PRO A 38 14.88 -13.62 7.34
CA PRO A 38 14.39 -13.72 8.70
C PRO A 38 13.95 -15.17 9.03
N PRO A 39 14.16 -15.65 10.29
CA PRO A 39 13.86 -17.02 10.68
C PRO A 39 12.36 -17.26 10.96
N ALA A 40 11.50 -16.84 10.00
CA ALA A 40 10.07 -17.06 10.03
C ALA A 40 9.68 -18.50 9.73
N VAL A 41 8.50 -18.94 10.16
CA VAL A 41 7.95 -20.28 9.86
C VAL A 41 7.69 -20.44 8.36
N ALA A 42 7.22 -19.38 7.70
CA ALA A 42 7.00 -19.36 6.26
C ALA A 42 7.27 -17.95 5.70
N ILE A 43 7.84 -17.90 4.49
CA ILE A 43 8.07 -16.65 3.76
C ILE A 43 7.53 -16.81 2.35
N LEU A 44 6.48 -16.06 2.04
CA LEU A 44 5.92 -15.92 0.71
C LEU A 44 6.47 -14.63 0.09
N ASN A 45 7.45 -14.79 -0.80
CA ASN A 45 8.04 -13.70 -1.55
C ASN A 45 8.58 -14.23 -2.87
N ALA A 46 8.01 -13.76 -3.97
CA ALA A 46 8.33 -14.24 -5.31
C ALA A 46 9.68 -13.72 -5.85
N LYS A 47 10.37 -12.85 -5.12
CA LYS A 47 11.70 -12.32 -5.47
C LYS A 47 12.85 -13.06 -4.76
N ARG A 48 12.56 -14.06 -3.94
CA ARG A 48 13.60 -14.92 -3.33
C ARG A 48 14.32 -15.73 -4.41
N LEU A 49 15.61 -15.96 -4.22
CA LEU A 49 16.44 -16.72 -5.18
C LEU A 49 16.00 -18.20 -5.32
N ASP A 50 15.46 -18.79 -4.25
CA ASP A 50 14.96 -20.17 -4.21
C ASP A 50 13.47 -20.30 -4.59
N ASN A 51 12.86 -19.20 -5.04
CA ASN A 51 11.44 -19.18 -5.40
C ASN A 51 11.19 -19.83 -6.76
N THR A 52 10.09 -20.57 -6.85
CA THR A 52 9.60 -21.20 -8.09
C THR A 52 8.27 -20.59 -8.58
N TYR A 53 7.77 -19.58 -7.92
CA TYR A 53 6.53 -18.92 -8.33
C TYR A 53 6.72 -18.18 -9.66
N PRO A 54 5.84 -18.37 -10.67
CA PRO A 54 6.11 -17.95 -12.05
C PRO A 54 6.02 -16.43 -12.27
N TYR A 55 5.48 -15.66 -11.30
CA TYR A 55 5.29 -14.23 -11.44
C TYR A 55 5.86 -13.46 -10.24
N THR A 56 6.89 -12.65 -10.47
CA THR A 56 7.69 -12.00 -9.41
C THR A 56 7.24 -10.58 -9.04
N HIS A 57 6.23 -10.03 -9.72
CA HIS A 57 5.84 -8.63 -9.58
C HIS A 57 4.49 -8.42 -8.86
N LEU A 58 4.05 -9.38 -8.05
CA LEU A 58 2.86 -9.15 -7.22
C LEU A 58 3.07 -7.94 -6.31
N SER A 59 1.99 -7.16 -6.06
CA SER A 59 1.99 -6.17 -4.98
C SER A 59 1.95 -6.85 -3.61
N GLY A 60 2.26 -6.13 -2.53
CA GLY A 60 2.22 -6.68 -1.18
C GLY A 60 0.86 -7.26 -0.82
N CYS A 61 -0.23 -6.52 -1.09
CA CYS A 61 -1.59 -7.03 -0.93
C CYS A 61 -1.87 -8.23 -1.87
N GLY A 62 -1.29 -8.25 -3.09
CA GLY A 62 -1.37 -9.38 -4.01
C GLY A 62 -0.77 -10.66 -3.43
N VAL A 63 0.39 -10.57 -2.78
CA VAL A 63 1.00 -11.72 -2.08
C VAL A 63 0.11 -12.20 -0.94
N GLY A 64 -0.43 -11.28 -0.13
CA GLY A 64 -1.41 -11.61 0.92
C GLY A 64 -2.67 -12.29 0.38
N PHE A 65 -3.19 -11.81 -0.76
CA PHE A 65 -4.32 -12.44 -1.44
C PHE A 65 -4.01 -13.87 -1.90
N LYS A 66 -2.81 -14.11 -2.44
CA LYS A 66 -2.37 -15.47 -2.82
C LYS A 66 -2.24 -16.39 -1.62
N PHE A 67 -1.77 -15.87 -0.48
CA PHE A 67 -1.77 -16.61 0.77
C PHE A 67 -3.20 -17.02 1.18
N MET A 68 -4.14 -16.08 1.15
CA MET A 68 -5.55 -16.36 1.46
C MET A 68 -6.18 -17.35 0.48
N GLN A 69 -5.82 -17.26 -0.81
CA GLN A 69 -6.28 -18.22 -1.83
C GLN A 69 -5.79 -19.63 -1.55
N ALA A 70 -4.50 -19.78 -1.23
CA ALA A 70 -3.92 -21.08 -0.86
C ALA A 70 -4.59 -21.65 0.42
N PHE A 71 -4.78 -20.80 1.43
CA PHE A 71 -5.49 -21.17 2.66
C PHE A 71 -6.91 -21.64 2.36
N ALA A 72 -7.64 -20.91 1.53
CA ALA A 72 -9.02 -21.25 1.16
C ALA A 72 -9.10 -22.63 0.45
N ILE A 73 -8.20 -22.87 -0.51
CA ILE A 73 -8.12 -24.16 -1.23
C ILE A 73 -7.87 -25.31 -0.24
N ASN A 74 -6.91 -25.17 0.67
CA ASN A 74 -6.53 -26.19 1.63
C ASN A 74 -7.60 -26.47 2.70
N ASN A 75 -8.51 -25.52 2.93
CA ASN A 75 -9.57 -25.63 3.93
C ASN A 75 -10.98 -25.79 3.32
N GLY A 76 -11.10 -26.00 2.01
CA GLY A 76 -12.39 -26.18 1.35
C GLY A 76 -13.27 -24.93 1.36
N ILE A 77 -12.67 -23.74 1.45
CA ILE A 77 -13.38 -22.46 1.38
C ILE A 77 -13.55 -22.07 -0.08
N GLU A 78 -14.77 -21.81 -0.51
CA GLU A 78 -15.06 -21.46 -1.89
C GLU A 78 -14.50 -20.08 -2.27
N PHE A 79 -13.97 -19.98 -3.48
CA PHE A 79 -13.31 -18.78 -3.98
C PHE A 79 -14.19 -17.51 -3.97
N HIS A 80 -15.51 -17.66 -4.05
CA HIS A 80 -16.42 -16.52 -4.01
C HIS A 80 -16.31 -15.67 -2.73
N HIS A 81 -15.85 -16.26 -1.61
CA HIS A 81 -15.59 -15.54 -0.36
C HIS A 81 -14.38 -14.59 -0.46
N LEU A 82 -13.49 -14.81 -1.42
CA LEU A 82 -12.31 -13.97 -1.64
C LEU A 82 -12.56 -12.86 -2.67
N ILE A 83 -13.58 -12.98 -3.51
CA ILE A 83 -13.90 -12.00 -4.55
C ILE A 83 -14.04 -10.56 -4.00
N PRO A 84 -14.72 -10.33 -2.85
CA PRO A 84 -14.83 -8.99 -2.29
C PRO A 84 -13.50 -8.33 -1.96
N LEU A 85 -12.44 -9.09 -1.71
CA LEU A 85 -11.10 -8.57 -1.39
C LEU A 85 -10.33 -8.09 -2.62
N LEU A 86 -10.83 -8.38 -3.82
CA LEU A 86 -10.15 -8.00 -5.07
C LEU A 86 -10.14 -6.48 -5.29
N ASP A 87 -11.07 -5.72 -4.72
CA ASP A 87 -11.06 -4.27 -4.76
C ASP A 87 -9.78 -3.70 -4.10
N LEU A 88 -9.41 -4.22 -2.93
CA LEU A 88 -8.18 -3.85 -2.23
C LEU A 88 -6.93 -4.25 -3.01
N VAL A 89 -6.96 -5.43 -3.66
CA VAL A 89 -5.83 -5.90 -4.49
C VAL A 89 -5.62 -4.97 -5.69
N ALA A 90 -6.68 -4.55 -6.37
CA ALA A 90 -6.57 -3.61 -7.49
C ALA A 90 -6.03 -2.25 -7.03
N VAL A 91 -6.48 -1.76 -5.87
CA VAL A 91 -5.97 -0.51 -5.29
C VAL A 91 -4.49 -0.64 -4.94
N SER A 92 -4.07 -1.75 -4.34
CA SER A 92 -2.64 -2.00 -4.05
C SER A 92 -1.79 -2.05 -5.32
N ILE A 93 -2.20 -2.81 -6.35
CA ILE A 93 -1.48 -2.90 -7.63
C ILE A 93 -1.25 -1.51 -8.24
N ALA A 94 -2.29 -0.68 -8.25
CA ALA A 94 -2.22 0.66 -8.83
C ALA A 94 -1.42 1.64 -7.97
N SER A 95 -1.59 1.60 -6.63
CA SER A 95 -0.93 2.53 -5.70
C SER A 95 0.56 2.25 -5.53
N ASP A 96 0.97 1.00 -5.63
CA ASP A 96 2.35 0.54 -5.51
C ASP A 96 3.11 0.58 -6.84
N ILE A 97 2.40 0.96 -7.92
CA ILE A 97 2.96 1.13 -9.28
C ILE A 97 3.70 -0.14 -9.75
N VAL A 98 3.24 -1.31 -9.36
CA VAL A 98 3.79 -2.57 -9.86
C VAL A 98 3.34 -2.82 -11.32
N PRO A 99 4.11 -3.57 -12.13
CA PRO A 99 3.75 -3.85 -13.52
C PRO A 99 2.35 -4.48 -13.65
N ILE A 100 1.45 -3.85 -14.41
CA ILE A 100 0.11 -4.39 -14.72
C ILE A 100 0.22 -5.36 -15.90
N MET A 101 0.94 -6.43 -15.70
CA MET A 101 1.16 -7.53 -16.64
C MET A 101 0.94 -8.87 -15.93
N GLY A 102 0.89 -9.95 -16.68
CA GLY A 102 0.78 -11.28 -16.11
C GLY A 102 -0.38 -11.40 -15.12
N GLU A 103 -0.10 -11.90 -13.93
CA GLU A 103 -1.09 -12.12 -12.88
C GLU A 103 -1.67 -10.81 -12.33
N ASN A 104 -0.87 -9.75 -12.18
CA ASN A 104 -1.37 -8.43 -11.76
C ASN A 104 -2.44 -7.89 -12.71
N ARG A 105 -2.34 -8.16 -14.02
CA ARG A 105 -3.36 -7.74 -14.99
C ARG A 105 -4.69 -8.43 -14.73
N ILE A 106 -4.66 -9.73 -14.42
CA ILE A 106 -5.86 -10.52 -14.13
C ILE A 106 -6.49 -10.00 -12.82
N LEU A 107 -5.69 -9.85 -11.78
CA LEU A 107 -6.14 -9.36 -10.48
C LEU A 107 -6.68 -7.92 -10.57
N ALA A 108 -6.00 -7.03 -11.28
CA ALA A 108 -6.44 -5.65 -11.49
C ALA A 108 -7.74 -5.58 -12.29
N TYR A 109 -7.90 -6.40 -13.33
CA TYR A 109 -9.13 -6.45 -14.12
C TYR A 109 -10.34 -6.85 -13.26
N HIS A 110 -10.24 -7.96 -12.52
CA HIS A 110 -11.33 -8.41 -11.67
C HIS A 110 -11.54 -7.50 -10.45
N GLY A 111 -10.47 -6.94 -9.91
CA GLY A 111 -10.54 -6.01 -8.80
C GLY A 111 -11.17 -4.66 -9.19
N LEU A 112 -10.86 -4.11 -10.37
CA LEU A 112 -11.55 -2.94 -10.91
C LEU A 112 -13.03 -3.21 -11.15
N LYS A 113 -13.37 -4.40 -11.66
CA LYS A 113 -14.77 -4.79 -11.81
C LYS A 113 -15.48 -4.85 -10.46
N GLN A 114 -14.85 -5.43 -9.44
CA GLN A 114 -15.37 -5.46 -8.07
C GLN A 114 -15.52 -4.05 -7.50
N LEU A 115 -14.51 -3.20 -7.66
CA LEU A 115 -14.50 -1.81 -7.20
C LEU A 115 -15.64 -0.98 -7.83
N ASN A 116 -15.94 -1.22 -9.10
CA ASN A 116 -17.00 -0.50 -9.83
C ASN A 116 -18.41 -1.07 -9.61
N SER A 117 -18.54 -2.32 -9.19
CA SER A 117 -19.85 -2.97 -9.04
C SER A 117 -20.32 -3.09 -7.59
N ASN A 118 -19.43 -3.51 -6.70
CA ASN A 118 -19.75 -3.78 -5.30
C ASN A 118 -18.51 -3.60 -4.40
N PRO A 119 -17.98 -2.37 -4.28
CA PRO A 119 -16.83 -2.10 -3.43
C PRO A 119 -17.15 -2.39 -1.96
N SER A 120 -16.12 -2.72 -1.18
CA SER A 120 -16.21 -2.79 0.27
C SER A 120 -16.67 -1.46 0.85
N VAL A 121 -17.27 -1.48 2.05
CA VAL A 121 -17.86 -0.27 2.66
C VAL A 121 -16.85 0.87 2.79
N GLY A 122 -15.64 0.57 3.27
CA GLY A 122 -14.57 1.57 3.37
C GLY A 122 -14.11 2.09 2.01
N MET A 123 -14.02 1.21 1.00
CA MET A 123 -13.69 1.63 -0.38
C MET A 123 -14.80 2.50 -0.98
N LYS A 124 -16.07 2.19 -0.74
CA LYS A 124 -17.20 3.01 -1.18
C LYS A 124 -17.13 4.41 -0.58
N ALA A 125 -16.81 4.53 0.71
CA ALA A 125 -16.68 5.82 1.38
C ALA A 125 -15.52 6.67 0.80
N ILE A 126 -14.35 6.05 0.54
CA ILE A 126 -13.23 6.78 -0.06
C ILE A 126 -13.52 7.20 -1.52
N ILE A 127 -14.23 6.38 -2.29
CA ILE A 127 -14.70 6.68 -3.64
C ILE A 127 -15.61 7.92 -3.63
N ASP A 128 -16.54 7.97 -2.68
CA ASP A 128 -17.47 9.09 -2.52
C ASP A 128 -16.74 10.39 -2.20
N VAL A 129 -15.85 10.37 -1.22
CA VAL A 129 -15.03 11.54 -0.85
C VAL A 129 -14.09 11.98 -1.99
N CYS A 130 -13.70 11.06 -2.90
CA CYS A 130 -12.94 11.39 -4.10
C CYS A 130 -13.80 12.02 -5.22
N GLY A 131 -15.13 12.07 -5.07
CA GLY A 131 -16.06 12.53 -6.12
C GLY A 131 -16.09 11.59 -7.32
N LEU A 132 -16.01 10.27 -7.08
CA LEU A 132 -15.95 9.24 -8.11
C LEU A 132 -17.19 8.35 -8.19
N SER A 133 -18.22 8.60 -7.36
CA SER A 133 -19.40 7.74 -7.22
C SER A 133 -20.24 7.60 -8.49
N GLU A 134 -20.21 8.64 -9.36
CA GLU A 134 -21.05 8.71 -10.56
C GLU A 134 -20.31 8.35 -11.86
N LYS A 135 -19.10 7.77 -11.76
CA LYS A 135 -18.31 7.39 -12.94
C LYS A 135 -17.61 6.05 -12.79
N GLU A 136 -17.27 5.45 -13.91
CA GLU A 136 -16.41 4.27 -13.91
C GLU A 136 -15.00 4.64 -13.43
N ILE A 137 -14.55 3.94 -12.39
CA ILE A 137 -13.24 4.13 -11.77
C ILE A 137 -12.20 3.40 -12.62
N THR A 138 -11.14 4.13 -12.96
CA THR A 138 -10.00 3.63 -13.72
C THR A 138 -8.76 3.47 -12.83
N VAL A 139 -7.73 2.79 -13.36
CA VAL A 139 -6.41 2.71 -12.71
C VAL A 139 -5.86 4.11 -12.40
N SER A 140 -6.01 5.06 -13.31
CA SER A 140 -5.58 6.45 -13.09
C SER A 140 -6.29 7.12 -11.92
N ASP A 141 -7.59 6.86 -11.71
CA ASP A 141 -8.31 7.39 -10.55
C ASP A 141 -7.78 6.80 -9.25
N ILE A 142 -7.40 5.52 -9.25
CA ILE A 142 -6.76 4.90 -8.08
C ILE A 142 -5.42 5.58 -7.80
N VAL A 143 -4.53 5.68 -8.79
CA VAL A 143 -3.18 6.24 -8.65
C VAL A 143 -3.22 7.70 -8.18
N PHE A 144 -4.11 8.52 -8.75
CA PHE A 144 -4.08 9.97 -8.53
C PHE A 144 -5.09 10.50 -7.51
N LYS A 145 -6.10 9.69 -7.12
CA LYS A 145 -7.14 10.13 -6.20
C LYS A 145 -7.30 9.24 -4.98
N ILE A 146 -7.48 7.93 -5.15
CA ILE A 146 -7.75 7.00 -4.04
C ILE A 146 -6.46 6.72 -3.25
N GLY A 147 -5.41 6.23 -3.92
CA GLY A 147 -4.14 5.86 -3.30
C GLY A 147 -3.50 6.98 -2.48
N PRO A 148 -3.37 8.21 -3.00
CA PRO A 148 -2.80 9.32 -2.25
C PRO A 148 -3.53 9.64 -0.94
N ARG A 149 -4.86 9.45 -0.88
CA ARG A 149 -5.63 9.66 0.35
C ARG A 149 -5.34 8.58 1.38
N ILE A 150 -5.40 7.31 0.97
CA ILE A 150 -5.08 6.18 1.85
C ILE A 150 -3.66 6.34 2.41
N ASN A 151 -2.69 6.67 1.55
CA ASN A 151 -1.30 6.88 1.94
C ASN A 151 -1.10 8.10 2.86
N ALA A 152 -1.94 9.14 2.75
CA ALA A 152 -1.81 10.34 3.56
C ALA A 152 -2.01 10.06 5.06
N SER A 153 -2.86 9.10 5.43
CA SER A 153 -3.07 8.73 6.83
C SER A 153 -1.76 8.26 7.50
N GLY A 154 -1.01 7.38 6.84
CA GLY A 154 0.28 6.89 7.34
C GLY A 154 1.41 7.92 7.33
N ARG A 155 1.28 9.01 6.54
CA ARG A 155 2.29 10.08 6.46
C ARG A 155 2.04 11.22 7.45
N ILE A 156 0.80 11.55 7.75
CA ILE A 156 0.42 12.71 8.56
C ILE A 156 0.08 12.30 10.01
N GLN A 157 -0.50 11.10 10.20
CA GLN A 157 -0.95 10.60 11.49
C GLN A 157 -0.49 9.16 11.73
N ASN A 158 -1.40 8.20 11.54
CA ASN A 158 -1.16 6.79 11.79
C ASN A 158 -1.85 5.94 10.72
N GLY A 159 -1.10 5.03 10.11
CA GLY A 159 -1.63 4.09 9.11
C GLY A 159 -2.79 3.21 9.61
N LYS A 160 -2.95 3.07 10.92
CA LYS A 160 -4.09 2.37 11.53
C LYS A 160 -5.43 2.97 11.11
N GLU A 161 -5.52 4.30 10.92
CA GLU A 161 -6.77 4.95 10.51
C GLU A 161 -7.23 4.51 9.12
N ALA A 162 -6.30 4.25 8.19
CA ALA A 162 -6.62 3.66 6.90
C ALA A 162 -7.17 2.24 7.05
N VAL A 163 -6.59 1.43 7.94
CA VAL A 163 -7.07 0.08 8.23
C VAL A 163 -8.47 0.13 8.85
N ASP A 164 -8.69 1.03 9.83
CA ASP A 164 -9.97 1.22 10.49
C ASP A 164 -11.07 1.70 9.53
N LEU A 165 -10.72 2.50 8.50
CA LEU A 165 -11.62 2.82 7.41
C LEU A 165 -11.92 1.61 6.52
N LEU A 166 -10.89 0.94 6.03
CA LEU A 166 -11.05 -0.14 5.04
C LEU A 166 -11.73 -1.40 5.62
N THR A 167 -11.71 -1.57 6.95
CA THR A 167 -12.39 -2.67 7.65
C THR A 167 -13.76 -2.31 8.21
N GLU A 168 -14.18 -1.03 8.10
CA GLU A 168 -15.46 -0.54 8.61
C GLU A 168 -16.64 -1.22 7.89
N LYS A 169 -17.72 -1.47 8.64
CA LYS A 169 -18.94 -2.12 8.14
C LYS A 169 -20.14 -1.17 8.05
N ASP A 170 -20.13 -0.09 8.81
CA ASP A 170 -21.14 0.96 8.75
C ASP A 170 -20.69 2.06 7.79
N PHE A 171 -21.55 2.38 6.82
CA PHE A 171 -21.20 3.37 5.78
C PHE A 171 -21.09 4.81 6.32
N SER A 172 -21.92 5.18 7.30
CA SER A 172 -21.83 6.51 7.92
C SER A 172 -20.52 6.71 8.66
N ALA A 173 -20.12 5.71 9.46
CA ALA A 173 -18.83 5.72 10.16
C ALA A 173 -17.64 5.68 9.16
N ALA A 174 -17.76 4.92 8.08
CA ALA A 174 -16.75 4.88 7.02
C ALA A 174 -16.61 6.24 6.32
N LEU A 175 -17.72 6.93 6.07
CA LEU A 175 -17.73 8.25 5.42
C LEU A 175 -17.07 9.32 6.30
N GLU A 176 -17.31 9.29 7.61
CA GLU A 176 -16.62 10.17 8.57
C GLU A 176 -15.10 9.95 8.55
N LYS A 177 -14.65 8.69 8.65
CA LYS A 177 -13.23 8.32 8.58
C LYS A 177 -12.60 8.72 7.24
N ALA A 178 -13.31 8.50 6.12
CA ALA A 178 -12.84 8.91 4.79
C ALA A 178 -12.70 10.43 4.68
N GLY A 179 -13.60 11.20 5.29
CA GLY A 179 -13.51 12.66 5.39
C GLY A 179 -12.25 13.10 6.14
N GLN A 180 -11.91 12.46 7.26
CA GLN A 180 -10.68 12.73 8.02
C GLN A 180 -9.43 12.44 7.18
N ILE A 181 -9.39 11.30 6.52
CA ILE A 181 -8.28 10.91 5.62
C ILE A 181 -8.14 11.89 4.46
N ASN A 182 -9.26 12.41 3.93
CA ASN A 182 -9.19 13.46 2.91
C ASN A 182 -8.56 14.76 3.44
N GLN A 183 -8.84 15.16 4.68
CA GLN A 183 -8.19 16.32 5.30
C GLN A 183 -6.68 16.11 5.41
N TYR A 184 -6.21 14.93 5.79
CA TYR A 184 -4.77 14.62 5.81
C TYR A 184 -4.14 14.74 4.41
N ASN A 185 -4.84 14.31 3.38
CA ASN A 185 -4.33 14.45 2.02
C ASN A 185 -4.27 15.92 1.57
N GLU A 186 -5.22 16.76 1.95
CA GLU A 186 -5.13 18.20 1.67
C GLU A 186 -3.96 18.84 2.45
N THR A 187 -3.84 18.57 3.73
CA THR A 187 -2.67 19.02 4.54
C THR A 187 -1.34 18.60 3.90
N ARG A 188 -1.23 17.35 3.43
CA ARG A 188 -0.03 16.87 2.73
C ARG A 188 0.25 17.69 1.47
N LYS A 189 -0.78 18.01 0.66
CA LYS A 189 -0.62 18.82 -0.55
C LYS A 189 -0.16 20.23 -0.24
N ASP A 190 -0.70 20.85 0.80
CA ASP A 190 -0.31 22.20 1.23
C ASP A 190 1.15 22.22 1.71
N LEU A 191 1.57 21.20 2.46
CA LEU A 191 2.95 21.01 2.86
C LEU A 191 3.87 20.81 1.65
N ASP A 192 3.52 19.91 0.72
CA ASP A 192 4.29 19.69 -0.51
C ASP A 192 4.47 21.00 -1.32
N LYS A 193 3.42 21.81 -1.42
CA LYS A 193 3.45 23.10 -2.11
C LYS A 193 4.38 24.08 -1.41
N SER A 194 4.24 24.25 -0.10
CA SER A 194 5.09 25.13 0.71
C SER A 194 6.56 24.73 0.62
N MET A 195 6.86 23.41 0.73
CA MET A 195 8.21 22.88 0.60
C MET A 195 8.79 23.13 -0.79
N THR A 196 7.99 22.98 -1.83
CA THR A 196 8.42 23.24 -3.21
C THR A 196 8.73 24.72 -3.44
N GLU A 197 7.89 25.63 -2.92
CA GLU A 197 8.12 27.06 -2.99
C GLU A 197 9.41 27.47 -2.26
N GLU A 198 9.65 26.94 -1.05
CA GLU A 198 10.87 27.19 -0.30
C GLU A 198 12.11 26.63 -1.01
N ALA A 199 12.04 25.40 -1.52
CA ALA A 199 13.12 24.80 -2.30
C ALA A 199 13.47 25.63 -3.54
N ASN A 200 12.46 26.12 -4.26
CA ASN A 200 12.67 27.01 -5.41
C ASN A 200 13.33 28.33 -5.02
N ASN A 201 12.96 28.92 -3.88
CA ASN A 201 13.59 30.13 -3.37
C ASN A 201 15.06 29.90 -2.98
N ILE A 202 15.36 28.77 -2.35
CA ILE A 202 16.75 28.38 -2.04
C ILE A 202 17.55 28.23 -3.33
N VAL A 203 17.03 27.53 -4.32
CA VAL A 203 17.67 27.30 -5.62
C VAL A 203 17.92 28.62 -6.35
N ALA A 204 16.93 29.53 -6.36
CA ALA A 204 17.04 30.82 -7.03
C ALA A 204 18.17 31.73 -6.45
N ASN A 205 18.50 31.52 -5.18
CA ASN A 205 19.53 32.28 -4.47
C ASN A 205 20.90 31.55 -4.40
N LEU A 206 21.02 30.37 -5.03
CA LEU A 206 22.28 29.62 -5.04
C LEU A 206 23.28 30.18 -6.05
N GLU A 207 24.46 30.58 -5.57
CA GLU A 207 25.57 30.95 -6.45
C GLU A 207 26.14 29.73 -7.19
N GLY A 208 26.59 29.91 -8.42
CA GLY A 208 27.20 28.87 -9.24
C GLY A 208 26.21 27.79 -9.72
N LEU A 209 24.92 28.10 -9.77
CA LEU A 209 23.88 27.18 -10.20
C LEU A 209 24.13 26.59 -11.59
N SER A 210 24.63 27.37 -12.52
CA SER A 210 24.92 26.95 -13.90
C SER A 210 26.03 25.89 -14.03
N GLU A 211 26.86 25.76 -13.02
CA GLU A 211 27.97 24.78 -12.97
C GLU A 211 27.56 23.46 -12.32
N ARG A 212 26.38 23.41 -11.70
CA ARG A 212 25.86 22.22 -10.98
C ARG A 212 25.03 21.33 -11.88
N ARG A 213 25.26 20.02 -11.80
CA ARG A 213 24.48 19.00 -12.53
C ARG A 213 23.26 18.47 -11.72
N SER A 214 23.26 18.70 -10.43
CA SER A 214 22.19 18.30 -9.52
C SER A 214 22.15 19.19 -8.29
N ILE A 215 20.98 19.33 -7.70
CA ILE A 215 20.76 20.09 -6.47
C ILE A 215 20.04 19.17 -5.50
N ALA A 216 20.56 19.04 -4.28
CA ALA A 216 19.88 18.38 -3.18
C ALA A 216 19.48 19.45 -2.16
N VAL A 217 18.20 19.54 -1.84
CA VAL A 217 17.67 20.43 -0.81
C VAL A 217 17.28 19.56 0.38
N SER A 218 17.88 19.81 1.55
CA SER A 218 17.52 19.12 2.78
C SER A 218 16.53 19.96 3.57
N TYR A 219 15.42 19.33 3.96
CA TYR A 219 14.38 19.95 4.76
C TYR A 219 14.52 19.53 6.23
N THR A 220 14.77 20.51 7.12
CA THR A 220 15.08 20.23 8.53
C THR A 220 13.86 20.17 9.45
N HIS A 221 12.65 20.49 8.98
CA HIS A 221 11.47 20.68 9.83
C HIS A 221 10.33 19.69 9.64
N LEU A 222 10.39 18.81 8.64
CA LEU A 222 9.40 17.77 8.42
C LEU A 222 10.11 16.43 8.27
N THR A 223 10.31 15.75 9.37
CA THR A 223 10.45 14.30 9.34
C THR A 223 9.07 13.73 8.98
N LEU A 224 8.80 13.57 7.70
CA LEU A 224 7.78 12.61 7.29
C LEU A 224 8.25 11.27 7.83
N PRO A 225 7.49 10.56 8.66
CA PRO A 225 7.86 9.22 9.05
C PRO A 225 7.96 8.38 7.79
N THR A 226 9.19 8.11 7.38
CA THR A 226 9.47 7.11 6.36
C THR A 226 9.19 5.80 7.06
N ILE A 227 8.03 5.22 6.81
CA ILE A 227 7.77 3.84 7.18
C ILE A 227 8.66 3.03 6.23
N ALA A 228 9.76 2.54 6.79
CA ALA A 228 10.62 1.57 6.12
C ALA A 228 9.96 0.20 6.15
#